data_ae7225cb86c2ddcd41d91aca983b0275
#
_entry.id   ae7225cb86c2ddcd41d91aca983b0275
#
_cell.length_a   1.000
_cell.length_b   1.000
_cell.length_c   1.000
_cell.angle_alpha   90.00
_cell.angle_beta   90.00
_cell.angle_gamma   90.00
#
_symmetry.space_group_name_H-M   'P 1'
#
loop_
_entity.id
_entity.type
_entity.pdbx_description
1 polymer ?
#
loop_
_entity_poly.entity_id
_entity_poly.type
_entity_poly.pdbx_seq_one_letter_code
_entity_poly.pdbx_strand_id
1 'polypeptide(L)'
;RDRSPSRGLGDVYKRQQDIYGKARSSASQKRFYDFPELNIHGDFRDACGAFLNMTWHYNEAVKSEIEKIIQELNLPLVYLSMHIRGGDKAFEYQLFSIDTYFKKLEKSTLLVCNNIFLLTDDYNIYKKCKIKYPNYNFWTLCEEKDSGYNNSLFVKQDPIEKRRKLVRLFAAMDIMTSSLCFIGTYTANPGLFLGMRIPKKTICVDSDKWKIW
;
A
#
# COMPACT_ATOMS: atom_id res chain seq x y z
N ARG A 1 -6.90 -6.07 46.65
CA ARG A 1 -7.69 -6.37 45.39
C ARG A 1 -6.70 -6.44 44.23
N ASP A 2 -6.22 -7.65 43.95
CA ASP A 2 -5.35 -7.94 42.84
C ASP A 2 -6.09 -7.69 41.51
N ARG A 3 -5.79 -6.60 40.86
CA ARG A 3 -6.15 -6.43 39.44
C ARG A 3 -5.08 -7.10 38.61
N SER A 4 -5.37 -8.31 38.18
CA SER A 4 -4.51 -8.99 37.21
C SER A 4 -4.33 -8.13 35.97
N PRO A 5 -3.07 -7.78 35.57
CA PRO A 5 -2.81 -6.97 34.37
C PRO A 5 -3.36 -7.56 33.07
N SER A 6 -3.61 -8.86 33.05
CA SER A 6 -4.09 -9.58 31.86
C SER A 6 -5.55 -9.30 31.52
N ARG A 7 -6.41 -8.88 32.46
CA ARG A 7 -7.82 -8.59 32.18
C ARG A 7 -8.00 -7.32 31.34
N GLY A 8 -7.17 -6.28 31.54
CA GLY A 8 -7.25 -5.06 30.76
C GLY A 8 -6.88 -5.23 29.28
N LEU A 9 -5.86 -6.03 28.98
CA LEU A 9 -5.42 -6.30 27.61
C LEU A 9 -6.45 -7.12 26.82
N GLY A 10 -7.05 -8.14 27.44
CA GLY A 10 -8.10 -8.95 26.80
C GLY A 10 -9.32 -8.12 26.38
N ASP A 11 -9.75 -7.16 27.20
CA ASP A 11 -10.86 -6.27 26.88
C ASP A 11 -10.52 -5.28 25.76
N VAL A 12 -9.27 -4.81 25.70
CA VAL A 12 -8.79 -3.94 24.60
C VAL A 12 -8.79 -4.70 23.28
N TYR A 13 -8.24 -5.91 23.24
CA TYR A 13 -8.23 -6.74 22.03
C TYR A 13 -9.65 -7.08 21.55
N LYS A 14 -10.56 -7.42 22.46
CA LYS A 14 -11.96 -7.70 22.13
C LYS A 14 -12.63 -6.47 21.51
N ARG A 15 -12.45 -5.30 22.10
CA ARG A 15 -12.99 -4.04 21.55
C ARG A 15 -12.39 -3.70 20.18
N GLN A 16 -11.09 -3.93 19.96
CA GLN A 16 -10.45 -3.75 18.67
C GLN A 16 -11.05 -4.68 17.61
N GLN A 17 -11.25 -5.94 17.92
CA GLN A 17 -11.91 -6.92 17.03
C GLN A 17 -13.35 -6.53 16.70
N ASP A 18 -14.12 -6.06 17.68
CA ASP A 18 -15.49 -5.60 17.50
C ASP A 18 -15.55 -4.36 16.59
N ILE A 19 -14.64 -3.39 16.80
CA ILE A 19 -14.55 -2.18 15.98
C ILE A 19 -14.15 -2.54 14.54
N TYR A 20 -13.14 -3.41 14.39
CA TYR A 20 -12.68 -3.88 13.09
C TYR A 20 -13.78 -4.63 12.33
N GLY A 21 -14.49 -5.52 13.02
CA GLY A 21 -15.63 -6.24 12.45
C GLY A 21 -16.75 -5.31 12.00
N LYS A 22 -17.07 -4.27 12.80
CA LYS A 22 -18.05 -3.25 12.44
C LYS A 22 -17.60 -2.45 11.23
N ALA A 23 -16.32 -2.03 11.16
CA ALA A 23 -15.77 -1.28 10.02
C ALA A 23 -15.84 -2.08 8.72
N ARG A 24 -15.63 -3.40 8.78
CA ARG A 24 -15.75 -4.31 7.63
C ARG A 24 -17.19 -4.62 7.23
N SER A 25 -18.17 -4.27 8.04
CA SER A 25 -19.56 -4.58 7.75
C SER A 25 -20.03 -3.84 6.49
N SER A 26 -20.91 -4.49 5.72
CA SER A 26 -21.53 -3.89 4.53
C SER A 26 -22.29 -2.60 4.87
N ALA A 27 -22.89 -2.54 6.06
CA ALA A 27 -23.60 -1.35 6.53
C ALA A 27 -22.67 -0.14 6.70
N SER A 28 -21.51 -0.33 7.38
CA SER A 28 -20.54 0.74 7.56
C SER A 28 -19.93 1.20 6.22
N GLN A 29 -19.60 0.26 5.33
CA GLN A 29 -19.00 0.60 4.04
C GLN A 29 -19.97 1.29 3.05
N LYS A 30 -21.28 1.14 3.25
CA LYS A 30 -22.33 1.81 2.45
C LYS A 30 -22.83 3.10 3.09
N ARG A 31 -22.44 3.38 4.33
CA ARG A 31 -22.88 4.57 5.06
C ARG A 31 -22.24 5.83 4.48
N PHE A 32 -23.01 6.89 4.40
CA PHE A 32 -22.51 8.24 4.15
C PHE A 32 -22.06 8.87 5.48
N TYR A 33 -20.90 9.51 5.47
CA TYR A 33 -20.28 10.16 6.62
C TYR A 33 -20.23 11.65 6.36
N ASP A 34 -20.76 12.42 7.31
CA ASP A 34 -20.78 13.87 7.24
C ASP A 34 -20.29 14.43 8.58
N PHE A 35 -19.06 14.91 8.59
CA PHE A 35 -18.39 15.55 9.73
C PHE A 35 -17.72 16.83 9.23
N PRO A 36 -18.45 17.95 9.14
CA PRO A 36 -17.95 19.21 8.57
C PRO A 36 -16.70 19.73 9.27
N GLU A 37 -16.61 19.57 10.60
CA GLU A 37 -15.47 19.96 11.43
C GLU A 37 -14.17 19.20 11.10
N LEU A 38 -14.27 18.04 10.48
CA LEU A 38 -13.15 17.21 10.01
C LEU A 38 -12.99 17.27 8.49
N ASN A 39 -13.79 18.09 7.82
CA ASN A 39 -13.86 18.15 6.35
C ASN A 39 -14.12 16.77 5.70
N ILE A 40 -14.99 15.98 6.34
CA ILE A 40 -15.43 14.67 5.85
C ILE A 40 -16.85 14.79 5.32
N HIS A 41 -17.03 14.53 4.02
CA HIS A 41 -18.33 14.50 3.36
C HIS A 41 -18.29 13.47 2.25
N GLY A 42 -18.71 12.24 2.54
CA GLY A 42 -18.61 11.15 1.56
C GLY A 42 -18.84 9.76 2.12
N ASP A 43 -18.44 8.78 1.36
CA ASP A 43 -18.54 7.38 1.75
C ASP A 43 -17.47 6.97 2.78
N PHE A 44 -17.45 5.69 3.14
CA PHE A 44 -16.48 5.14 4.08
C PHE A 44 -15.03 5.30 3.62
N ARG A 45 -14.77 5.22 2.32
CA ARG A 45 -13.45 5.42 1.72
C ARG A 45 -12.97 6.86 1.89
N ASP A 46 -13.86 7.82 1.65
CA ASP A 46 -13.56 9.25 1.81
C ASP A 46 -13.24 9.58 3.26
N ALA A 47 -14.03 9.04 4.19
CA ALA A 47 -13.80 9.19 5.63
C ALA A 47 -12.44 8.59 6.04
N CYS A 48 -12.11 7.39 5.58
CA CYS A 48 -10.81 6.76 5.84
C CYS A 48 -9.65 7.57 5.25
N GLY A 49 -9.81 8.12 4.05
CA GLY A 49 -8.82 9.00 3.40
C GLY A 49 -8.56 10.27 4.20
N ALA A 50 -9.61 10.92 4.70
CA ALA A 50 -9.48 12.10 5.55
C ALA A 50 -8.72 11.78 6.85
N PHE A 51 -9.06 10.68 7.53
CA PHE A 51 -8.34 10.23 8.73
C PHE A 51 -6.88 9.89 8.44
N LEU A 52 -6.57 9.28 7.30
CA LEU A 52 -5.18 9.03 6.90
C LEU A 52 -4.40 10.34 6.76
N ASN A 53 -4.99 11.36 6.16
CA ASN A 53 -4.33 12.66 6.00
C ASN A 53 -4.05 13.34 7.35
N MET A 54 -4.89 13.10 8.36
CA MET A 54 -4.68 13.64 9.72
C MET A 54 -3.65 12.86 10.52
N THR A 55 -3.53 11.54 10.30
CA THR A 55 -2.77 10.65 11.19
C THR A 55 -1.47 10.13 10.60
N TRP A 56 -1.30 10.20 9.27
CA TRP A 56 -0.11 9.69 8.60
C TRP A 56 1.01 10.73 8.60
N HIS A 57 1.78 10.75 9.69
CA HIS A 57 2.91 11.65 9.87
C HIS A 57 4.12 10.86 10.36
N TYR A 58 5.30 11.27 9.91
CA TYR A 58 6.58 10.75 10.38
C TYR A 58 7.22 11.75 11.35
N ASN A 59 8.00 11.24 12.29
CA ASN A 59 8.93 12.10 13.01
C ASN A 59 10.05 12.57 12.07
N GLU A 60 10.74 13.66 12.43
CA GLU A 60 11.74 14.29 11.56
C GLU A 60 12.89 13.34 11.15
N ALA A 61 13.32 12.43 12.04
CA ALA A 61 14.38 11.48 11.74
C ALA A 61 13.94 10.50 10.63
N VAL A 62 12.74 9.91 10.73
CA VAL A 62 12.20 8.99 9.72
C VAL A 62 11.91 9.73 8.42
N LYS A 63 11.39 10.96 8.49
CA LYS A 63 11.13 11.80 7.33
C LYS A 63 12.41 12.07 6.53
N SER A 64 13.50 12.48 7.22
CA SER A 64 14.79 12.70 6.58
C SER A 64 15.35 11.43 5.92
N GLU A 65 15.22 10.27 6.56
CA GLU A 65 15.63 8.99 5.97
C GLU A 65 14.81 8.66 4.71
N ILE A 66 13.49 8.88 4.73
CA ILE A 66 12.60 8.68 3.58
C ILE A 66 13.01 9.62 2.43
N GLU A 67 13.19 10.90 2.70
CA GLU A 67 13.60 11.89 1.71
C GLU A 67 14.93 11.50 1.04
N LYS A 68 15.91 11.05 1.81
CA LYS A 68 17.18 10.54 1.30
C LYS A 68 16.99 9.34 0.37
N ILE A 69 16.18 8.35 0.75
CA ILE A 69 15.88 7.17 -0.08
C ILE A 69 15.23 7.60 -1.41
N ILE A 70 14.29 8.54 -1.37
CA ILE A 70 13.61 9.04 -2.57
C ILE A 70 14.60 9.79 -3.49
N GLN A 71 15.47 10.62 -2.93
CA GLN A 71 16.49 11.36 -3.69
C GLN A 71 17.50 10.41 -4.35
N GLU A 72 17.99 9.40 -3.62
CA GLU A 72 18.94 8.42 -4.15
C GLU A 72 18.37 7.57 -5.29
N LEU A 73 17.05 7.36 -5.31
CA LEU A 73 16.37 6.60 -6.36
C LEU A 73 16.37 7.33 -7.72
N ASN A 74 16.58 8.64 -7.71
CA ASN A 74 16.64 9.49 -8.91
C ASN A 74 15.47 9.25 -9.89
N LEU A 75 14.25 9.26 -9.35
CA LEU A 75 13.03 9.13 -10.15
C LEU A 75 12.83 10.36 -11.04
N PRO A 76 12.31 10.18 -12.26
CA PRO A 76 11.88 11.31 -13.07
C PRO A 76 10.70 12.04 -12.43
N LEU A 77 10.50 13.33 -12.75
CA LEU A 77 9.38 14.11 -12.21
C LEU A 77 8.00 13.55 -12.59
N VAL A 78 7.92 12.87 -13.74
CA VAL A 78 6.68 12.31 -14.28
C VAL A 78 6.81 10.79 -14.34
N TYR A 79 6.04 10.10 -13.52
CA TYR A 79 6.04 8.63 -13.45
C TYR A 79 4.69 8.09 -12.99
N LEU A 80 4.47 6.84 -13.35
CA LEU A 80 3.38 6.00 -12.85
C LEU A 80 3.92 5.11 -11.73
N SER A 81 3.05 4.53 -10.94
CA SER A 81 3.45 3.54 -9.95
C SER A 81 2.61 2.26 -10.04
N MET A 82 3.25 1.14 -9.72
CA MET A 82 2.63 -0.18 -9.77
C MET A 82 3.05 -1.00 -8.55
N HIS A 83 2.11 -1.73 -7.97
CA HIS A 83 2.40 -2.68 -6.90
C HIS A 83 2.03 -4.09 -7.35
N ILE A 84 3.04 -4.94 -7.52
CA ILE A 84 2.89 -6.36 -7.86
C ILE A 84 3.42 -7.20 -6.70
N ARG A 85 2.51 -7.89 -6.02
CA ARG A 85 2.81 -8.74 -4.89
C ARG A 85 3.25 -10.13 -5.36
N GLY A 86 4.33 -10.64 -4.73
CA GLY A 86 4.75 -12.04 -4.75
C GLY A 86 4.52 -12.72 -3.40
N GLY A 87 5.47 -13.55 -2.97
CA GLY A 87 5.59 -14.09 -1.62
C GLY A 87 4.39 -14.89 -1.11
N ASP A 88 4.19 -14.81 0.21
CA ASP A 88 3.21 -15.62 0.94
C ASP A 88 1.73 -15.26 0.66
N LYS A 89 1.47 -14.18 -0.02
CA LYS A 89 0.09 -13.75 -0.34
C LYS A 89 -0.64 -14.74 -1.27
N ALA A 90 0.08 -15.58 -2.00
CA ALA A 90 -0.49 -16.63 -2.82
C ALA A 90 -1.35 -17.65 -2.04
N PHE A 91 -1.11 -17.78 -0.73
CA PHE A 91 -1.92 -18.64 0.15
C PHE A 91 -3.25 -18.01 0.56
N GLU A 92 -3.38 -16.68 0.47
CA GLU A 92 -4.57 -15.96 0.88
C GLU A 92 -5.45 -15.57 -0.30
N TYR A 93 -4.84 -15.17 -1.42
CA TYR A 93 -5.51 -14.63 -2.61
C TYR A 93 -4.82 -15.09 -3.89
N GLN A 94 -5.60 -15.13 -4.97
CA GLN A 94 -5.05 -15.37 -6.30
C GLN A 94 -4.09 -14.23 -6.69
N LEU A 95 -2.85 -14.58 -7.02
CA LEU A 95 -1.90 -13.64 -7.61
C LEU A 95 -2.23 -13.42 -9.09
N PHE A 96 -2.22 -12.17 -9.50
CA PHE A 96 -2.44 -11.81 -10.89
C PHE A 96 -1.13 -11.82 -11.67
N SER A 97 -1.21 -12.19 -12.94
CA SER A 97 -0.05 -12.13 -13.83
C SER A 97 0.38 -10.68 -14.08
N ILE A 98 1.66 -10.47 -14.34
CA ILE A 98 2.21 -9.14 -14.71
C ILE A 98 1.38 -8.52 -15.85
N ASP A 99 0.96 -9.31 -16.85
CA ASP A 99 0.17 -8.85 -17.99
C ASP A 99 -1.17 -8.26 -17.60
N THR A 100 -1.77 -8.75 -16.53
CA THR A 100 -3.05 -8.22 -16.05
C THR A 100 -2.93 -6.77 -15.61
N TYR A 101 -1.82 -6.41 -14.94
CA TYR A 101 -1.54 -5.03 -14.54
C TYR A 101 -1.31 -4.13 -15.76
N PHE A 102 -0.50 -4.58 -16.72
CA PHE A 102 -0.22 -3.79 -17.92
C PHE A 102 -1.45 -3.62 -18.81
N LYS A 103 -2.26 -4.66 -18.98
CA LYS A 103 -3.54 -4.55 -19.68
C LYS A 103 -4.50 -3.54 -19.06
N LYS A 104 -4.53 -3.45 -17.72
CA LYS A 104 -5.32 -2.42 -17.01
C LYS A 104 -4.74 -1.03 -17.23
N LEU A 105 -3.41 -0.88 -17.19
CA LEU A 105 -2.73 0.39 -17.47
C LEU A 105 -3.01 0.87 -18.90
N GLU A 106 -2.82 0.03 -19.90
CA GLU A 106 -2.98 0.35 -21.31
C GLU A 106 -4.42 0.75 -21.69
N LYS A 107 -5.40 0.18 -20.98
CA LYS A 107 -6.82 0.56 -21.12
C LYS A 107 -7.17 1.87 -20.42
N SER A 108 -6.28 2.40 -19.61
CA SER A 108 -6.51 3.61 -18.83
C SER A 108 -6.17 4.86 -19.63
N THR A 109 -6.97 5.89 -19.48
CA THR A 109 -6.67 7.24 -19.99
C THR A 109 -5.54 7.93 -19.23
N LEU A 110 -5.03 7.30 -18.15
CA LEU A 110 -3.95 7.82 -17.31
C LEU A 110 -2.55 7.38 -17.77
N LEU A 111 -2.45 6.63 -18.85
CA LEU A 111 -1.16 6.29 -19.48
C LEU A 111 -0.59 7.51 -20.21
N VAL A 112 0.27 8.26 -19.52
CA VAL A 112 0.84 9.53 -20.04
C VAL A 112 2.35 9.51 -20.09
N CYS A 113 3.01 8.45 -19.59
CA CYS A 113 4.46 8.28 -19.65
C CYS A 113 4.86 6.81 -19.54
N ASN A 114 6.13 6.53 -19.85
CA ASN A 114 6.68 5.18 -19.82
C ASN A 114 7.54 4.90 -18.55
N ASN A 115 7.56 5.81 -17.60
CA ASN A 115 8.33 5.66 -16.37
C ASN A 115 7.45 5.03 -15.29
N ILE A 116 7.88 3.91 -14.71
CA ILE A 116 7.12 3.16 -13.72
C ILE A 116 7.98 2.93 -12.47
N PHE A 117 7.51 3.42 -11.33
CA PHE A 117 8.00 2.95 -10.04
C PHE A 117 7.28 1.66 -9.69
N LEU A 118 8.01 0.57 -9.57
CA LEU A 118 7.47 -0.76 -9.23
C LEU A 118 7.78 -1.11 -7.77
N LEU A 119 6.75 -1.16 -6.93
CA LEU A 119 6.83 -1.80 -5.63
C LEU A 119 6.55 -3.30 -5.80
N THR A 120 7.49 -4.12 -5.39
CA THR A 120 7.35 -5.57 -5.30
C THR A 120 8.20 -6.09 -4.15
N ASP A 121 7.85 -7.25 -3.64
CA ASP A 121 8.59 -7.99 -2.62
C ASP A 121 9.46 -9.12 -3.21
N ASP A 122 9.45 -9.28 -4.54
CA ASP A 122 10.25 -10.27 -5.26
C ASP A 122 10.99 -9.61 -6.43
N TYR A 123 12.32 -9.59 -6.35
CA TYR A 123 13.17 -8.98 -7.39
C TYR A 123 13.07 -9.68 -8.75
N ASN A 124 12.66 -10.95 -8.79
CA ASN A 124 12.41 -11.64 -10.05
C ASN A 124 11.20 -11.06 -10.80
N ILE A 125 10.21 -10.50 -10.09
CA ILE A 125 9.09 -9.78 -10.73
C ILE A 125 9.62 -8.53 -11.43
N TYR A 126 10.50 -7.76 -10.78
CA TYR A 126 11.14 -6.59 -11.40
C TYR A 126 11.93 -6.96 -12.66
N LYS A 127 12.76 -8.03 -12.61
CA LYS A 127 13.49 -8.52 -13.78
C LYS A 127 12.55 -8.92 -14.92
N LYS A 128 11.48 -9.66 -14.61
CA LYS A 128 10.47 -10.09 -15.60
C LYS A 128 9.76 -8.88 -16.25
N CYS A 129 9.44 -7.84 -15.48
CA CYS A 129 8.85 -6.61 -16.02
C CYS A 129 9.80 -5.94 -17.03
N LYS A 130 11.08 -5.78 -16.71
CA LYS A 130 12.07 -5.20 -17.61
C LYS A 130 12.24 -5.97 -18.92
N ILE A 131 12.26 -7.31 -18.84
CA ILE A 131 12.40 -8.16 -20.02
C ILE A 131 11.15 -8.11 -20.90
N LYS A 132 9.97 -8.21 -20.28
CA LYS A 132 8.71 -8.35 -20.99
C LYS A 132 8.16 -7.04 -21.55
N TYR A 133 8.47 -5.93 -20.89
CA TYR A 133 7.98 -4.59 -21.23
C TYR A 133 9.14 -3.62 -21.44
N PRO A 134 10.01 -3.84 -22.45
CA PRO A 134 11.23 -3.05 -22.66
C PRO A 134 10.97 -1.59 -23.04
N ASN A 135 9.76 -1.24 -23.42
CA ASN A 135 9.34 0.13 -23.73
C ASN A 135 9.10 0.99 -22.49
N TYR A 136 9.12 0.40 -21.29
CA TYR A 136 8.97 1.09 -20.03
C TYR A 136 10.29 1.15 -19.27
N ASN A 137 10.52 2.26 -18.60
CA ASN A 137 11.63 2.42 -17.67
C ASN A 137 11.16 2.10 -16.26
N PHE A 138 11.93 1.29 -15.53
CA PHE A 138 11.52 0.80 -14.22
C PHE A 138 12.49 1.25 -13.12
N TRP A 139 11.92 1.76 -12.03
CA TRP A 139 12.58 2.03 -10.75
C TRP A 139 11.96 1.18 -9.67
N THR A 140 12.75 0.74 -8.70
CA THR A 140 12.27 -0.06 -7.56
C THR A 140 13.14 0.15 -6.34
N LEU A 141 12.54 0.00 -5.17
CA LEU A 141 13.26 -0.16 -3.90
C LEU A 141 13.44 -1.63 -3.50
N CYS A 142 12.99 -2.59 -4.30
CA CYS A 142 13.22 -4.02 -4.10
C CYS A 142 14.70 -4.34 -4.29
N GLU A 143 15.29 -5.10 -3.39
CA GLU A 143 16.69 -5.48 -3.43
C GLU A 143 16.87 -6.84 -4.14
N GLU A 144 18.03 -7.09 -4.76
CA GLU A 144 18.29 -8.33 -5.51
C GLU A 144 18.12 -9.60 -4.67
N LYS A 145 18.32 -9.49 -3.36
CA LYS A 145 18.14 -10.59 -2.40
C LYS A 145 16.66 -10.86 -2.04
N ASP A 146 15.74 -9.95 -2.39
CA ASP A 146 14.33 -10.11 -2.05
C ASP A 146 13.67 -11.14 -2.97
N SER A 147 13.13 -12.18 -2.37
CA SER A 147 12.52 -13.34 -3.06
C SER A 147 11.06 -13.60 -2.63
N GLY A 148 10.36 -12.55 -2.26
CA GLY A 148 8.99 -12.59 -1.73
C GLY A 148 8.93 -12.39 -0.22
N TYR A 149 7.91 -11.68 0.24
CA TYR A 149 7.69 -11.45 1.66
C TYR A 149 7.17 -12.72 2.33
N ASN A 150 7.73 -13.02 3.48
CA ASN A 150 7.28 -14.08 4.36
C ASN A 150 7.18 -13.54 5.79
N ASN A 151 5.95 -13.53 6.34
CA ASN A 151 5.69 -12.98 7.65
C ASN A 151 6.44 -13.70 8.77
N SER A 152 6.53 -15.03 8.72
CA SER A 152 7.20 -15.83 9.74
C SER A 152 8.71 -15.54 9.79
N LEU A 153 9.32 -15.26 8.66
CA LEU A 153 10.72 -14.86 8.56
C LEU A 153 10.90 -13.40 9.01
N PHE A 154 10.01 -12.51 8.59
CA PHE A 154 10.06 -11.09 8.97
C PHE A 154 9.99 -10.89 10.49
N VAL A 155 9.09 -11.59 11.18
CA VAL A 155 8.95 -11.50 12.64
C VAL A 155 10.23 -11.91 13.39
N LYS A 156 11.02 -12.81 12.81
CA LYS A 156 12.28 -13.30 13.40
C LYS A 156 13.51 -12.46 13.04
N GLN A 157 13.39 -11.48 12.14
CA GLN A 157 14.51 -10.63 11.76
C GLN A 157 14.97 -9.73 12.90
N ASP A 158 16.23 -9.30 12.80
CA ASP A 158 16.81 -8.28 13.67
C ASP A 158 15.98 -6.98 13.64
N PRO A 159 15.81 -6.29 14.78
CA PRO A 159 15.03 -5.04 14.87
C PRO A 159 15.53 -3.93 13.93
N ILE A 160 16.84 -3.82 13.71
CA ILE A 160 17.44 -2.80 12.84
C ILE A 160 17.03 -3.08 11.38
N GLU A 161 17.12 -4.35 10.95
CA GLU A 161 16.73 -4.74 9.60
C GLU A 161 15.21 -4.59 9.38
N LYS A 162 14.38 -4.93 10.38
CA LYS A 162 12.93 -4.66 10.32
C LYS A 162 12.65 -3.18 10.13
N ARG A 163 13.29 -2.32 10.94
CA ARG A 163 13.14 -0.88 10.84
C ARG A 163 13.56 -0.38 9.45
N ARG A 164 14.70 -0.82 8.93
CA ARG A 164 15.19 -0.48 7.60
C ARG A 164 14.16 -0.82 6.52
N LYS A 165 13.59 -2.03 6.55
CA LYS A 165 12.57 -2.48 5.60
C LYS A 165 11.28 -1.67 5.71
N LEU A 166 10.86 -1.32 6.92
CA LEU A 166 9.67 -0.49 7.13
C LEU A 166 9.85 0.94 6.61
N VAL A 167 11.02 1.56 6.86
CA VAL A 167 11.31 2.90 6.33
C VAL A 167 11.33 2.90 4.79
N ARG A 168 11.91 1.86 4.16
CA ARG A 168 11.85 1.69 2.70
C ARG A 168 10.43 1.49 2.18
N LEU A 169 9.59 0.75 2.90
CA LEU A 169 8.18 0.61 2.54
C LEU A 169 7.45 1.95 2.64
N PHE A 170 7.70 2.75 3.68
CA PHE A 170 7.11 4.08 3.82
C PHE A 170 7.58 5.03 2.70
N ALA A 171 8.85 4.99 2.34
CA ALA A 171 9.36 5.72 1.18
C ALA A 171 8.63 5.30 -0.11
N ALA A 172 8.44 3.99 -0.32
CA ALA A 172 7.68 3.49 -1.47
C ALA A 172 6.22 3.98 -1.46
N MET A 173 5.57 4.03 -0.29
CA MET A 173 4.20 4.55 -0.16
C MET A 173 4.12 6.04 -0.54
N ASP A 174 5.09 6.84 -0.14
CA ASP A 174 5.13 8.28 -0.49
C ASP A 174 5.45 8.49 -1.97
N ILE A 175 6.38 7.71 -2.54
CA ILE A 175 6.63 7.68 -3.99
C ILE A 175 5.33 7.37 -4.75
N MET A 176 4.61 6.30 -4.37
CA MET A 176 3.39 5.91 -5.06
C MET A 176 2.26 6.94 -4.87
N THR A 177 2.19 7.60 -3.72
CA THR A 177 1.23 8.68 -3.46
C THR A 177 1.46 9.87 -4.39
N SER A 178 2.71 10.18 -4.69
CA SER A 178 3.13 11.31 -5.54
C SER A 178 3.05 11.00 -7.04
N SER A 179 2.85 9.74 -7.43
CA SER A 179 2.76 9.35 -8.85
C SER A 179 1.52 9.92 -9.54
N LEU A 180 1.54 9.97 -10.87
CA LEU A 180 0.39 10.38 -11.66
C LEU A 180 -0.77 9.40 -11.55
N CYS A 181 -0.44 8.09 -11.50
CA CYS A 181 -1.40 7.02 -11.39
C CYS A 181 -0.77 5.84 -10.64
N PHE A 182 -1.55 5.18 -9.81
CA PHE A 182 -1.18 3.95 -9.12
C PHE A 182 -2.00 2.77 -9.65
N ILE A 183 -1.33 1.65 -9.94
CA ILE A 183 -1.95 0.39 -10.34
C ILE A 183 -1.61 -0.68 -9.30
N GLY A 184 -2.63 -1.33 -8.73
CA GLY A 184 -2.42 -2.37 -7.73
C GLY A 184 -3.67 -3.18 -7.42
N THR A 185 -3.62 -3.97 -6.35
CA THR A 185 -4.74 -4.78 -5.86
C THR A 185 -5.23 -4.27 -4.51
N TYR A 186 -6.54 -4.22 -4.30
CA TYR A 186 -7.11 -3.84 -3.00
C TYR A 186 -7.00 -4.95 -1.95
N THR A 187 -6.75 -6.18 -2.35
CA THR A 187 -6.44 -7.29 -1.44
C THR A 187 -5.05 -7.19 -0.81
N ALA A 188 -4.19 -6.29 -1.30
CA ALA A 188 -2.89 -6.00 -0.71
C ALA A 188 -2.90 -4.67 0.06
N ASN A 189 -2.24 -4.63 1.22
CA ASN A 189 -2.22 -3.45 2.09
C ASN A 189 -1.77 -2.15 1.38
N PRO A 190 -0.71 -2.12 0.54
CA PRO A 190 -0.36 -0.92 -0.20
C PRO A 190 -1.49 -0.42 -1.12
N GLY A 191 -2.14 -1.31 -1.85
CA GLY A 191 -3.26 -0.93 -2.72
C GLY A 191 -4.48 -0.47 -1.95
N LEU A 192 -4.80 -1.12 -0.83
CA LEU A 192 -5.88 -0.69 0.06
C LEU A 192 -5.63 0.73 0.57
N PHE A 193 -4.42 1.00 1.05
CA PHE A 193 -3.99 2.30 1.55
C PHE A 193 -4.05 3.39 0.48
N LEU A 194 -3.47 3.14 -0.70
CA LEU A 194 -3.46 4.11 -1.79
C LEU A 194 -4.86 4.35 -2.36
N GLY A 195 -5.71 3.32 -2.35
CA GLY A 195 -7.11 3.46 -2.68
C GLY A 195 -7.85 4.45 -1.80
N MET A 196 -7.48 4.60 -0.53
CA MET A 196 -8.01 5.64 0.36
C MET A 196 -7.34 7.01 0.14
N ARG A 197 -6.00 7.01 0.00
CA ARG A 197 -5.20 8.23 -0.01
C ARG A 197 -5.29 9.01 -1.33
N ILE A 198 -5.30 8.29 -2.45
CA ILE A 198 -5.35 8.89 -3.81
C ILE A 198 -6.44 8.23 -4.68
N PRO A 199 -7.71 8.23 -4.25
CA PRO A 199 -8.78 7.47 -4.87
C PRO A 199 -8.94 7.75 -6.38
N LYS A 200 -8.80 9.01 -6.78
CA LYS A 200 -8.98 9.44 -8.18
C LYS A 200 -7.83 9.02 -9.12
N LYS A 201 -6.69 8.63 -8.56
CA LYS A 201 -5.49 8.22 -9.29
C LYS A 201 -5.22 6.71 -9.19
N THR A 202 -6.12 5.93 -8.58
CA THR A 202 -5.91 4.50 -8.33
C THR A 202 -6.69 3.65 -9.31
N ILE A 203 -5.98 2.76 -10.00
CA ILE A 203 -6.53 1.70 -10.85
C ILE A 203 -6.37 0.37 -10.11
N CYS A 204 -7.48 -0.28 -9.83
CA CYS A 204 -7.46 -1.58 -9.18
C CYS A 204 -7.52 -2.73 -10.18
N VAL A 205 -6.74 -3.77 -9.93
CA VAL A 205 -6.64 -4.95 -10.79
C VAL A 205 -7.66 -6.02 -10.40
N ASP A 206 -7.93 -6.17 -9.10
CA ASP A 206 -8.74 -7.25 -8.52
C ASP A 206 -10.17 -6.86 -8.16
N SER A 207 -10.53 -5.60 -8.18
CA SER A 207 -11.87 -5.15 -7.82
C SER A 207 -12.20 -3.80 -8.45
N ASP A 208 -13.43 -3.62 -8.86
CA ASP A 208 -13.94 -2.32 -9.35
C ASP A 208 -14.34 -1.38 -8.20
N LYS A 209 -14.51 -1.93 -6.99
CA LYS A 209 -14.90 -1.16 -5.80
C LYS A 209 -13.89 -1.37 -4.68
N TRP A 210 -13.47 -0.24 -4.11
CA TRP A 210 -12.67 -0.27 -2.89
C TRP A 210 -13.52 -0.75 -1.70
N LYS A 211 -12.97 -1.62 -0.90
CA LYS A 211 -13.56 -2.09 0.37
C LYS A 211 -12.46 -2.61 1.30
N ILE A 212 -12.73 -2.57 2.60
CA ILE A 212 -11.90 -3.28 3.58
C ILE A 212 -12.30 -4.76 3.56
N TRP A 213 -11.32 -5.62 3.37
CA TRP A 213 -11.50 -7.08 3.26
C TRP A 213 -11.47 -7.77 4.61
#